data_9a65bdb093c38db34915845c06d77537
#
_entry.id   9a65bdb093c38db34915845c06d77537
#
_cell.length_a   1.000
_cell.length_b   1.000
_cell.length_c   1.000
_cell.angle_alpha   90.00
_cell.angle_beta   90.00
_cell.angle_gamma   90.00
#
_symmetry.space_group_name_H-M   'P 1'
#
loop_
_entity.id
_entity.type
_entity.pdbx_description
1 polymer ?
#
loop_
_entity_poly.entity_id
_entity_poly.type
_entity_poly.pdbx_seq_one_letter_code
_entity_poly.pdbx_strand_id
1 'polypeptide(L)'
;MPLALNIIVIYGANLILVALSGKSMPNLIMSFLTPAISGVDNVWMFMGIYLFSNILWMFGINGSSIVFPIVFALGIANTGLNGELVNLGKDPTAIMNLQMFRYALLGGAGNTLGLVLLMCRSKSKHISSIGRLSIVPGICGINEPIMFGAPIVLNPILSIPFLVMPCISIGLGYLVQKIGLVSMGYIVDPSFTPFFAQGFLSALDIRNVIFMIVLIIISVGVYYPFFKVYEKNTLANEAE
;
A
#
# COMPACT_ATOMS: atom_id res chain seq x y z
N MET A 1 -12.50 27.66 -16.10
CA MET A 1 -13.67 27.06 -16.76
C MET A 1 -13.75 25.52 -16.68
N PRO A 2 -12.71 24.70 -16.91
CA PRO A 2 -12.87 23.23 -16.86
C PRO A 2 -13.34 22.70 -15.51
N LEU A 3 -12.84 23.24 -14.40
CA LEU A 3 -13.18 22.80 -13.05
C LEU A 3 -14.66 23.03 -12.69
N ALA A 4 -15.19 24.21 -13.00
CA ALA A 4 -16.58 24.56 -12.74
C ALA A 4 -17.52 23.67 -13.58
N LEU A 5 -17.19 23.42 -14.85
CA LEU A 5 -17.98 22.56 -15.73
C LEU A 5 -17.99 21.11 -15.19
N ASN A 6 -16.84 20.57 -14.77
CA ASN A 6 -16.76 19.24 -14.19
C ASN A 6 -17.60 19.12 -12.90
N ILE A 7 -17.55 20.12 -12.01
CA ILE A 7 -18.37 20.14 -10.80
C ILE A 7 -19.86 20.13 -11.14
N ILE A 8 -20.32 20.99 -12.10
CA ILE A 8 -21.71 21.04 -12.51
C ILE A 8 -22.17 19.71 -13.13
N VAL A 9 -21.36 19.12 -13.99
CA VAL A 9 -21.68 17.84 -14.65
C VAL A 9 -21.75 16.70 -13.62
N ILE A 10 -20.75 16.58 -12.73
CA ILE A 10 -20.73 15.51 -11.71
C ILE A 10 -21.86 15.69 -10.71
N TYR A 11 -22.09 16.92 -10.23
CA TYR A 11 -23.17 17.20 -9.30
C TYR A 11 -24.57 17.02 -9.95
N GLY A 12 -24.74 17.49 -11.18
CA GLY A 12 -25.94 17.27 -11.95
C GLY A 12 -26.25 15.79 -12.19
N ALA A 13 -25.22 15.01 -12.58
CA ALA A 13 -25.36 13.56 -12.72
C ALA A 13 -25.73 12.88 -11.40
N ASN A 14 -25.15 13.33 -10.27
CA ASN A 14 -25.51 12.81 -8.95
C ASN A 14 -26.96 13.11 -8.58
N LEU A 15 -27.47 14.32 -8.87
CA LEU A 15 -28.90 14.68 -8.64
C LEU A 15 -29.84 13.82 -9.48
N ILE A 16 -29.51 13.58 -10.75
CA ILE A 16 -30.28 12.70 -11.62
C ILE A 16 -30.31 11.28 -11.07
N LEU A 17 -29.15 10.75 -10.64
CA LEU A 17 -29.03 9.42 -10.02
C LEU A 17 -29.88 9.32 -8.73
N VAL A 18 -29.84 10.34 -7.87
CA VAL A 18 -30.67 10.37 -6.65
C VAL A 18 -32.15 10.37 -7.01
N ALA A 19 -32.54 11.13 -8.02
CA ALA A 19 -33.96 11.19 -8.46
C ALA A 19 -34.44 9.84 -9.04
N LEU A 20 -33.57 9.10 -9.75
CA LEU A 20 -33.93 7.82 -10.39
C LEU A 20 -33.80 6.60 -9.45
N SER A 21 -32.80 6.57 -8.58
CA SER A 21 -32.45 5.38 -7.77
C SER A 21 -32.68 5.58 -6.26
N GLY A 22 -32.98 6.77 -5.81
CA GLY A 22 -33.07 7.13 -4.39
C GLY A 22 -31.72 7.13 -3.68
N LYS A 23 -30.59 6.87 -4.39
CA LYS A 23 -29.23 6.78 -3.81
C LYS A 23 -28.28 7.74 -4.51
N SER A 24 -27.41 8.39 -3.74
CA SER A 24 -26.33 9.20 -4.31
C SER A 24 -25.30 8.31 -5.03
N MET A 25 -24.53 8.89 -5.96
CA MET A 25 -23.48 8.18 -6.69
C MET A 25 -22.49 7.44 -5.75
N PRO A 26 -21.96 8.05 -4.66
CA PRO A 26 -21.15 7.34 -3.70
C PRO A 26 -21.86 6.13 -3.08
N ASN A 27 -23.12 6.27 -2.70
CA ASN A 27 -23.91 5.18 -2.11
C ASN A 27 -24.21 4.05 -3.11
N LEU A 28 -24.40 4.36 -4.38
CA LEU A 28 -24.53 3.35 -5.43
C LEU A 28 -23.22 2.59 -5.61
N ILE A 29 -22.10 3.30 -5.74
CA ILE A 29 -20.77 2.70 -5.84
C ILE A 29 -20.53 1.79 -4.62
N MET A 30 -20.79 2.27 -3.41
CA MET A 30 -20.66 1.48 -2.19
C MET A 30 -21.57 0.25 -2.19
N SER A 31 -22.81 0.33 -2.67
CA SER A 31 -23.71 -0.81 -2.74
C SER A 31 -23.23 -1.91 -3.71
N PHE A 32 -22.53 -1.55 -4.78
CA PHE A 32 -21.86 -2.51 -5.67
C PHE A 32 -20.57 -3.07 -5.06
N LEU A 33 -19.84 -2.27 -4.30
CA LEU A 33 -18.58 -2.69 -3.67
C LEU A 33 -18.81 -3.51 -2.39
N THR A 34 -19.93 -3.32 -1.68
CA THR A 34 -20.19 -4.00 -0.39
C THR A 34 -20.10 -5.53 -0.48
N PRO A 35 -20.65 -6.23 -1.49
CA PRO A 35 -20.47 -7.68 -1.61
C PRO A 35 -19.01 -8.09 -1.85
N ALA A 36 -18.26 -7.27 -2.60
CA ALA A 36 -16.84 -7.49 -2.82
C ALA A 36 -16.03 -7.23 -1.53
N ILE A 37 -16.38 -6.17 -0.78
CA ILE A 37 -15.75 -5.81 0.49
C ILE A 37 -15.93 -6.89 1.54
N SER A 38 -17.13 -7.47 1.67
CA SER A 38 -17.39 -8.54 2.64
C SER A 38 -16.57 -9.82 2.37
N GLY A 39 -16.22 -10.08 1.11
CA GLY A 39 -15.30 -11.15 0.73
C GLY A 39 -13.82 -10.84 1.00
N VAL A 40 -13.46 -9.57 1.09
CA VAL A 40 -12.07 -9.12 1.26
C VAL A 40 -11.62 -9.17 2.73
N ASP A 41 -12.53 -9.33 3.70
CA ASP A 41 -12.18 -9.52 5.12
C ASP A 41 -11.56 -10.90 5.38
N ASN A 42 -10.79 -11.36 4.40
CA ASN A 42 -10.02 -12.60 4.43
C ASN A 42 -8.60 -12.28 3.94
N VAL A 43 -7.60 -12.75 4.67
CA VAL A 43 -6.18 -12.50 4.36
C VAL A 43 -5.79 -12.94 2.95
N TRP A 44 -6.31 -14.08 2.48
CA TRP A 44 -6.01 -14.60 1.15
C TRP A 44 -6.58 -13.75 0.03
N MET A 45 -7.82 -13.26 0.21
CA MET A 45 -8.45 -12.34 -0.73
C MET A 45 -7.71 -11.01 -0.75
N PHE A 46 -7.32 -10.51 0.42
CA PHE A 46 -6.54 -9.28 0.56
C PHE A 46 -5.19 -9.40 -0.16
N MET A 47 -4.46 -10.52 0.05
CA MET A 47 -3.23 -10.81 -0.69
C MET A 47 -3.46 -10.88 -2.20
N GLY A 48 -4.54 -11.53 -2.64
CA GLY A 48 -4.90 -11.66 -4.05
C GLY A 48 -5.14 -10.31 -4.71
N ILE A 49 -5.82 -9.39 -4.03
CA ILE A 49 -6.06 -8.02 -4.52
C ILE A 49 -4.75 -7.25 -4.67
N TYR A 50 -3.84 -7.34 -3.68
CA TYR A 50 -2.53 -6.68 -3.78
C TYR A 50 -1.65 -7.30 -4.86
N LEU A 51 -1.67 -8.63 -4.99
CA LEU A 51 -0.97 -9.33 -6.08
C LEU A 51 -1.49 -8.86 -7.44
N PHE A 52 -2.79 -8.82 -7.62
CA PHE A 52 -3.42 -8.31 -8.84
C PHE A 52 -3.03 -6.85 -9.12
N SER A 53 -3.09 -5.98 -8.11
CA SER A 53 -2.63 -4.59 -8.20
C SER A 53 -1.18 -4.48 -8.70
N ASN A 54 -0.30 -5.30 -8.15
CA ASN A 54 1.11 -5.26 -8.50
C ASN A 54 1.39 -5.88 -9.88
N ILE A 55 0.60 -6.87 -10.31
CA ILE A 55 0.65 -7.38 -11.70
C ILE A 55 0.29 -6.26 -12.68
N LEU A 56 -0.74 -5.47 -12.41
CA LEU A 56 -1.09 -4.32 -13.24
C LEU A 56 0.04 -3.30 -13.34
N TRP A 57 0.73 -3.03 -12.21
CA TRP A 57 1.90 -2.16 -12.19
C TRP A 57 3.04 -2.65 -13.10
N MET A 58 3.23 -3.96 -13.22
CA MET A 58 4.24 -4.52 -14.14
C MET A 58 3.96 -4.18 -15.60
N PHE A 59 2.70 -3.99 -15.97
CA PHE A 59 2.27 -3.57 -17.31
C PHE A 59 2.15 -2.04 -17.46
N GLY A 60 2.61 -1.27 -16.47
CA GLY A 60 2.54 0.20 -16.49
C GLY A 60 1.17 0.77 -16.11
N ILE A 61 0.24 -0.06 -15.65
CA ILE A 61 -1.08 0.38 -15.17
C ILE A 61 -0.99 0.61 -13.66
N ASN A 62 -1.43 1.77 -13.16
CA ASN A 62 -1.46 2.05 -11.73
C ASN A 62 -2.52 1.17 -11.03
N GLY A 63 -2.13 -0.07 -10.71
CA GLY A 63 -3.02 -1.04 -10.06
C GLY A 63 -3.45 -0.60 -8.67
N SER A 64 -2.59 0.12 -7.94
CA SER A 64 -2.94 0.64 -6.61
C SER A 64 -4.14 1.58 -6.67
N SER A 65 -4.20 2.48 -7.65
CA SER A 65 -5.36 3.38 -7.84
C SER A 65 -6.65 2.64 -8.16
N ILE A 66 -6.56 1.48 -8.82
CA ILE A 66 -7.74 0.65 -9.17
C ILE A 66 -8.29 -0.05 -7.93
N VAL A 67 -7.43 -0.65 -7.11
CA VAL A 67 -7.88 -1.43 -5.94
C VAL A 67 -8.10 -0.57 -4.69
N PHE A 68 -7.51 0.64 -4.64
CA PHE A 68 -7.56 1.55 -3.49
C PHE A 68 -8.99 1.80 -2.96
N PRO A 69 -10.01 2.11 -3.79
CA PRO A 69 -11.36 2.39 -3.28
C PRO A 69 -11.94 1.21 -2.48
N ILE A 70 -11.67 -0.03 -2.90
CA ILE A 70 -12.17 -1.25 -2.25
C ILE A 70 -11.43 -1.49 -0.93
N VAL A 71 -10.11 -1.53 -1.00
CA VAL A 71 -9.25 -1.87 0.15
C VAL A 71 -9.32 -0.78 1.23
N PHE A 72 -9.37 0.49 0.81
CA PHE A 72 -9.45 1.62 1.73
C PHE A 72 -10.80 1.71 2.43
N ALA A 73 -11.92 1.47 1.70
CA ALA A 73 -13.24 1.44 2.29
C ALA A 73 -13.38 0.34 3.37
N LEU A 74 -12.87 -0.87 3.10
CA LEU A 74 -12.79 -1.95 4.09
C LEU A 74 -11.92 -1.55 5.28
N GLY A 75 -10.73 -1.02 5.00
CA GLY A 75 -9.80 -0.58 6.04
C GLY A 75 -10.40 0.45 6.99
N ILE A 76 -11.11 1.46 6.46
CA ILE A 76 -11.82 2.46 7.28
C ILE A 76 -12.94 1.81 8.09
N ALA A 77 -13.77 0.98 7.48
CA ALA A 77 -14.89 0.32 8.18
C ALA A 77 -14.38 -0.52 9.35
N ASN A 78 -13.36 -1.34 9.14
CA ASN A 78 -12.78 -2.20 10.17
C ASN A 78 -12.01 -1.39 11.24
N THR A 79 -11.34 -0.29 10.85
CA THR A 79 -10.70 0.62 11.81
C THR A 79 -11.76 1.31 12.68
N GLY A 80 -12.89 1.73 12.12
CA GLY A 80 -14.01 2.30 12.85
C GLY A 80 -14.62 1.30 13.83
N LEU A 81 -14.86 0.06 13.40
CA LEU A 81 -15.34 -1.02 14.27
C LEU A 81 -14.38 -1.27 15.45
N ASN A 82 -13.08 -1.32 15.19
CA ASN A 82 -12.09 -1.43 16.26
C ASN A 82 -12.12 -0.25 17.21
N GLY A 83 -12.30 0.99 16.67
CA GLY A 83 -12.44 2.20 17.49
C GLY A 83 -13.66 2.17 18.41
N GLU A 84 -14.81 1.68 17.92
CA GLU A 84 -16.01 1.49 18.73
C GLU A 84 -15.77 0.47 19.87
N LEU A 85 -15.11 -0.66 19.56
CA LEU A 85 -14.78 -1.67 20.56
C LEU A 85 -13.86 -1.10 21.66
N VAL A 86 -12.82 -0.37 21.29
CA VAL A 86 -11.89 0.26 22.24
C VAL A 86 -12.61 1.29 23.11
N ASN A 87 -13.51 2.10 22.55
CA ASN A 87 -14.32 3.06 23.31
C ASN A 87 -15.26 2.37 24.34
N LEU A 88 -15.65 1.13 24.07
CA LEU A 88 -16.43 0.28 24.98
C LEU A 88 -15.55 -0.51 25.97
N GLY A 89 -14.24 -0.27 26.01
CA GLY A 89 -13.27 -0.99 26.84
C GLY A 89 -13.05 -2.45 26.40
N LYS A 90 -13.34 -2.78 25.15
CA LYS A 90 -13.13 -4.11 24.55
C LYS A 90 -11.92 -4.13 23.65
N ASP A 91 -11.33 -5.29 23.46
CA ASP A 91 -10.23 -5.47 22.54
C ASP A 91 -10.69 -5.35 21.07
N PRO A 92 -9.89 -4.73 20.20
CA PRO A 92 -10.15 -4.69 18.76
C PRO A 92 -10.09 -6.10 18.15
N THR A 93 -10.96 -6.39 17.19
CA THR A 93 -11.09 -7.75 16.59
C THR A 93 -10.87 -7.79 15.08
N ALA A 94 -11.06 -6.66 14.38
CA ALA A 94 -10.95 -6.60 12.93
C ALA A 94 -9.49 -6.45 12.49
N ILE A 95 -8.92 -7.52 11.90
CA ILE A 95 -7.51 -7.56 11.47
C ILE A 95 -7.30 -6.80 10.16
N MET A 96 -8.25 -6.87 9.20
CA MET A 96 -8.13 -6.18 7.90
C MET A 96 -8.47 -4.68 8.02
N ASN A 97 -7.78 -3.99 8.94
CA ASN A 97 -7.90 -2.56 9.21
C ASN A 97 -6.89 -1.73 8.40
N LEU A 98 -6.90 -0.40 8.54
CA LEU A 98 -5.96 0.49 7.83
C LEU A 98 -4.49 0.18 8.12
N GLN A 99 -4.15 -0.32 9.30
CA GLN A 99 -2.78 -0.70 9.62
C GLN A 99 -2.28 -1.85 8.75
N MET A 100 -3.14 -2.83 8.44
CA MET A 100 -2.81 -3.91 7.48
C MET A 100 -2.50 -3.35 6.09
N PHE A 101 -3.28 -2.36 5.65
CA PHE A 101 -3.02 -1.63 4.41
C PHE A 101 -1.63 -0.97 4.42
N ARG A 102 -1.21 -0.36 5.55
CA ARG A 102 0.12 0.24 5.70
C ARG A 102 1.25 -0.80 5.62
N TYR A 103 1.06 -1.98 6.21
CA TYR A 103 2.04 -3.07 6.11
C TYR A 103 2.24 -3.54 4.66
N ALA A 104 1.19 -3.54 3.85
CA ALA A 104 1.25 -3.93 2.45
C ALA A 104 1.95 -2.89 1.55
N LEU A 105 2.04 -1.62 1.97
CA LEU A 105 2.51 -0.49 1.17
C LEU A 105 3.72 0.26 1.76
N LEU A 106 4.59 -0.44 2.51
CA LEU A 106 5.82 0.17 3.03
C LEU A 106 6.76 0.62 1.90
N GLY A 107 6.82 1.92 1.67
CA GLY A 107 7.53 2.50 0.54
C GLY A 107 6.75 2.44 -0.77
N GLY A 108 5.41 2.30 -0.71
CA GLY A 108 4.49 2.21 -1.84
C GLY A 108 4.22 0.79 -2.33
N ALA A 109 3.64 0.66 -3.51
CA ALA A 109 3.37 -0.63 -4.13
C ALA A 109 4.63 -1.50 -4.16
N GLY A 110 4.46 -2.81 -3.95
CA GLY A 110 5.59 -3.74 -3.93
C GLY A 110 6.44 -3.71 -2.66
N ASN A 111 6.09 -2.89 -1.64
CA ASN A 111 6.90 -2.73 -0.41
C ASN A 111 8.35 -2.33 -0.70
N THR A 112 8.52 -1.31 -1.53
CA THR A 112 9.79 -0.97 -2.19
C THR A 112 10.78 -0.19 -1.33
N LEU A 113 10.48 0.13 -0.07
CA LEU A 113 11.40 0.90 0.79
C LEU A 113 12.74 0.16 1.02
N GLY A 114 12.70 -1.18 1.13
CA GLY A 114 13.91 -1.99 1.19
C GLY A 114 14.77 -1.88 -0.08
N LEU A 115 14.12 -1.87 -1.26
CA LEU A 115 14.81 -1.65 -2.53
C LEU A 115 15.44 -0.26 -2.60
N VAL A 116 14.73 0.79 -2.15
CA VAL A 116 15.26 2.17 -2.07
C VAL A 116 16.56 2.20 -1.27
N LEU A 117 16.60 1.54 -0.11
CA LEU A 117 17.80 1.48 0.74
C LEU A 117 18.97 0.77 0.05
N LEU A 118 18.70 -0.29 -0.72
CA LEU A 118 19.72 -0.98 -1.52
C LEU A 118 20.23 -0.07 -2.66
N MET A 119 19.31 0.61 -3.36
CA MET A 119 19.67 1.54 -4.44
C MET A 119 20.55 2.67 -3.98
N CYS A 120 20.31 3.24 -2.79
CA CYS A 120 21.15 4.30 -2.21
C CYS A 120 22.62 3.90 -2.05
N ARG A 121 22.88 2.59 -1.91
CA ARG A 121 24.23 2.02 -1.74
C ARG A 121 24.77 1.40 -3.02
N SER A 122 24.11 1.60 -4.16
CA SER A 122 24.55 1.08 -5.45
C SER A 122 25.88 1.68 -5.88
N LYS A 123 26.67 0.87 -6.59
CA LYS A 123 27.90 1.31 -7.28
C LYS A 123 27.60 2.12 -8.54
N SER A 124 26.45 1.91 -9.18
CA SER A 124 25.97 2.73 -10.28
C SER A 124 25.54 4.10 -9.78
N LYS A 125 26.10 5.17 -10.34
CA LYS A 125 25.74 6.55 -10.00
C LYS A 125 24.27 6.84 -10.34
N HIS A 126 23.78 6.28 -11.44
CA HIS A 126 22.40 6.44 -11.88
C HIS A 126 21.43 5.84 -10.84
N ILE A 127 21.60 4.55 -10.50
CA ILE A 127 20.77 3.85 -9.52
C ILE A 127 20.85 4.54 -8.15
N SER A 128 22.04 4.91 -7.70
CA SER A 128 22.23 5.56 -6.40
C SER A 128 21.55 6.94 -6.32
N SER A 129 21.56 7.71 -7.41
CA SER A 129 20.86 9.00 -7.47
C SER A 129 19.35 8.82 -7.35
N ILE A 130 18.76 7.87 -8.08
CA ILE A 130 17.33 7.54 -8.00
C ILE A 130 16.97 7.08 -6.58
N GLY A 131 17.79 6.18 -6.00
CA GLY A 131 17.58 5.70 -4.63
C GLY A 131 17.51 6.84 -3.63
N ARG A 132 18.46 7.79 -3.67
CA ARG A 132 18.50 8.94 -2.76
C ARG A 132 17.31 9.89 -2.93
N LEU A 133 16.88 10.14 -4.17
CA LEU A 133 15.69 10.94 -4.46
C LEU A 133 14.40 10.25 -3.95
N SER A 134 14.40 8.93 -3.87
CA SER A 134 13.23 8.13 -3.48
C SER A 134 13.12 7.90 -1.98
N ILE A 135 14.10 8.26 -1.15
CA ILE A 135 14.06 8.02 0.31
C ILE A 135 12.87 8.72 0.96
N VAL A 136 12.76 10.03 0.76
CA VAL A 136 11.72 10.84 1.43
C VAL A 136 10.33 10.44 0.94
N PRO A 137 10.04 10.36 -0.37
CA PRO A 137 8.79 9.82 -0.86
C PRO A 137 8.51 8.40 -0.34
N GLY A 138 9.49 7.50 -0.38
CA GLY A 138 9.36 6.12 0.07
C GLY A 138 9.00 6.00 1.56
N ILE A 139 9.58 6.82 2.43
CA ILE A 139 9.21 6.87 3.85
C ILE A 139 7.73 7.23 4.02
N CYS A 140 7.17 8.04 3.12
CA CYS A 140 5.77 8.45 3.10
C CYS A 140 4.85 7.49 2.29
N GLY A 141 5.37 6.36 1.80
CA GLY A 141 4.59 5.37 1.06
C GLY A 141 4.40 5.69 -0.42
N ILE A 142 5.24 6.55 -1.00
CA ILE A 142 5.20 7.00 -2.41
C ILE A 142 6.40 6.39 -3.14
N ASN A 143 6.16 5.61 -4.20
CA ASN A 143 7.23 4.92 -4.93
C ASN A 143 7.32 5.26 -6.43
N GLU A 144 6.57 6.23 -6.92
CA GLU A 144 6.63 6.68 -8.29
C GLU A 144 8.06 7.01 -8.75
N PRO A 145 8.93 7.65 -7.93
CA PRO A 145 10.30 7.94 -8.35
C PRO A 145 11.11 6.70 -8.71
N ILE A 146 10.92 5.56 -8.01
CA ILE A 146 11.62 4.32 -8.36
C ILE A 146 10.91 3.52 -9.43
N MET A 147 9.58 3.59 -9.51
CA MET A 147 8.81 2.89 -10.54
C MET A 147 9.20 3.35 -11.94
N PHE A 148 9.44 4.67 -12.09
CA PHE A 148 9.79 5.29 -13.37
C PHE A 148 11.28 5.54 -13.53
N GLY A 149 12.01 5.77 -12.44
CA GLY A 149 13.45 6.05 -12.47
C GLY A 149 14.31 4.79 -12.59
N ALA A 150 14.02 3.75 -11.81
CA ALA A 150 14.58 2.43 -12.03
C ALA A 150 13.45 1.59 -12.62
N PRO A 151 13.51 1.20 -13.89
CA PRO A 151 12.38 0.59 -14.56
C PRO A 151 12.02 -0.73 -13.88
N ILE A 152 11.09 -0.69 -12.89
CA ILE A 152 10.45 -1.87 -12.30
C ILE A 152 9.40 -2.38 -13.27
N VAL A 153 8.71 -1.46 -13.95
CA VAL A 153 7.76 -1.75 -15.04
C VAL A 153 8.49 -2.50 -16.13
N LEU A 154 7.93 -3.64 -16.53
CA LEU A 154 8.48 -4.55 -17.55
C LEU A 154 9.89 -5.12 -17.22
N ASN A 155 10.35 -5.02 -15.99
CA ASN A 155 11.61 -5.59 -15.54
C ASN A 155 11.39 -6.97 -14.90
N PRO A 156 11.73 -8.08 -15.56
CA PRO A 156 11.45 -9.41 -15.04
C PRO A 156 12.24 -9.74 -13.74
N ILE A 157 13.38 -9.08 -13.52
CA ILE A 157 14.24 -9.34 -12.36
C ILE A 157 13.61 -8.71 -11.10
N LEU A 158 13.26 -7.43 -11.15
CA LEU A 158 12.71 -6.71 -10.00
C LEU A 158 11.22 -6.99 -9.79
N SER A 159 10.52 -7.50 -10.80
CA SER A 159 9.11 -7.86 -10.71
C SER A 159 8.84 -8.98 -9.70
N ILE A 160 9.74 -9.95 -9.58
CA ILE A 160 9.55 -11.09 -8.67
C ILE A 160 9.44 -10.60 -7.20
N PRO A 161 10.44 -9.89 -6.63
CA PRO A 161 10.31 -9.39 -5.27
C PRO A 161 9.18 -8.35 -5.12
N PHE A 162 8.89 -7.57 -6.16
CA PHE A 162 7.78 -6.61 -6.18
C PHE A 162 6.41 -7.28 -6.00
N LEU A 163 6.20 -8.47 -6.55
CA LEU A 163 4.98 -9.25 -6.37
C LEU A 163 4.94 -9.98 -5.01
N VAL A 164 6.06 -10.54 -4.60
CA VAL A 164 6.13 -11.44 -3.44
C VAL A 164 6.13 -10.67 -2.11
N MET A 165 6.83 -9.52 -2.05
CA MET A 165 7.04 -8.83 -0.77
C MET A 165 5.75 -8.34 -0.10
N PRO A 166 4.74 -7.76 -0.79
CA PRO A 166 3.48 -7.41 -0.16
C PRO A 166 2.73 -8.61 0.42
N CYS A 167 2.77 -9.77 -0.26
CA CYS A 167 2.16 -10.99 0.26
C CYS A 167 2.82 -11.45 1.56
N ILE A 168 4.16 -11.38 1.64
CA ILE A 168 4.90 -11.65 2.87
C ILE A 168 4.48 -10.68 3.97
N SER A 169 4.42 -9.38 3.67
CA SER A 169 4.05 -8.35 4.66
C SER A 169 2.63 -8.50 5.18
N ILE A 170 1.67 -8.81 4.30
CA ILE A 170 0.28 -9.06 4.67
C ILE A 170 0.20 -10.33 5.54
N GLY A 171 0.86 -11.41 5.15
CA GLY A 171 0.87 -12.67 5.90
C GLY A 171 1.47 -12.51 7.29
N LEU A 172 2.63 -11.88 7.39
CA LEU A 172 3.26 -11.59 8.68
C LEU A 172 2.42 -10.62 9.51
N GLY A 173 1.88 -9.55 8.90
CA GLY A 173 1.00 -8.60 9.56
C GLY A 173 -0.25 -9.26 10.14
N TYR A 174 -0.87 -10.17 9.38
CA TYR A 174 -2.00 -10.98 9.86
C TYR A 174 -1.61 -11.83 11.07
N LEU A 175 -0.48 -12.54 10.99
CA LEU A 175 -0.02 -13.39 12.08
C LEU A 175 0.26 -12.61 13.36
N VAL A 176 1.03 -11.50 13.27
CA VAL A 176 1.42 -10.73 14.46
C VAL A 176 0.24 -10.00 15.11
N GLN A 177 -0.76 -9.55 14.32
CA GLN A 177 -2.00 -9.00 14.87
C GLN A 177 -2.86 -10.10 15.50
N LYS A 178 -2.97 -11.26 14.86
CA LYS A 178 -3.76 -12.39 15.36
C LYS A 178 -3.26 -12.95 16.69
N ILE A 179 -1.94 -13.00 16.89
CA ILE A 179 -1.32 -13.46 18.15
C ILE A 179 -1.20 -12.33 19.20
N GLY A 180 -1.62 -11.09 18.88
CA GLY A 180 -1.56 -9.96 19.79
C GLY A 180 -0.15 -9.39 20.01
N LEU A 181 0.84 -9.72 19.16
CA LEU A 181 2.20 -9.18 19.27
C LEU A 181 2.23 -7.68 18.95
N VAL A 182 1.39 -7.24 18.02
CA VAL A 182 1.15 -5.83 17.68
C VAL A 182 -0.32 -5.50 17.81
N SER A 183 -0.62 -4.24 18.12
CA SER A 183 -2.01 -3.79 18.26
C SER A 183 -2.69 -3.66 16.91
N MET A 184 -3.97 -4.02 16.83
CA MET A 184 -4.81 -3.75 15.66
C MET A 184 -5.11 -2.27 15.58
N GLY A 185 -5.09 -1.70 14.36
CA GLY A 185 -5.39 -0.30 14.13
C GLY A 185 -6.85 0.04 14.46
N TYR A 186 -7.05 1.08 15.26
CA TYR A 186 -8.36 1.60 15.66
C TYR A 186 -8.47 3.12 15.46
N ILE A 187 -7.41 3.77 15.00
CA ILE A 187 -7.37 5.20 14.67
C ILE A 187 -7.11 5.35 13.17
N VAL A 188 -7.89 6.20 12.52
CA VAL A 188 -7.65 6.57 11.12
C VAL A 188 -6.51 7.57 11.09
N ASP A 189 -5.37 7.15 10.58
CA ASP A 189 -4.17 7.96 10.44
C ASP A 189 -4.20 8.81 9.16
N PRO A 190 -3.55 9.98 9.13
CA PRO A 190 -3.42 10.78 7.92
C PRO A 190 -2.65 10.05 6.84
N SER A 191 -3.16 10.09 5.60
CA SER A 191 -2.47 9.51 4.44
C SER A 191 -1.15 10.23 4.14
N PHE A 192 -0.18 9.50 3.57
CA PHE A 192 1.12 10.02 3.14
C PHE A 192 2.00 10.63 4.26
N THR A 193 1.74 10.28 5.50
CA THR A 193 2.67 10.56 6.60
C THR A 193 3.80 9.54 6.62
N PRO A 194 4.94 9.85 7.26
CA PRO A 194 6.03 8.87 7.41
C PRO A 194 5.56 7.58 8.08
N PHE A 195 6.05 6.43 7.62
CA PHE A 195 5.59 5.11 8.08
C PHE A 195 5.63 4.95 9.61
N PHE A 196 6.64 5.52 10.29
CA PHE A 196 6.75 5.45 11.75
C PHE A 196 5.64 6.23 12.45
N ALA A 197 5.19 7.37 11.87
CA ALA A 197 4.05 8.11 12.38
C ALA A 197 2.74 7.34 12.13
N GLN A 198 2.56 6.79 10.92
CA GLN A 198 1.40 5.93 10.60
C GLN A 198 1.31 4.73 11.54
N GLY A 199 2.43 4.01 11.73
CA GLY A 199 2.48 2.84 12.62
C GLY A 199 2.13 3.18 14.05
N PHE A 200 2.66 4.29 14.59
CA PHE A 200 2.35 4.71 15.96
C PHE A 200 0.91 5.20 16.09
N LEU A 201 0.48 6.12 15.22
CA LEU A 201 -0.83 6.77 15.31
C LEU A 201 -2.00 5.81 15.10
N SER A 202 -1.82 4.73 14.35
CA SER A 202 -2.90 3.76 14.06
C SER A 202 -3.49 3.11 15.31
N ALA A 203 -2.71 2.95 16.38
CA ALA A 203 -3.12 2.31 17.62
C ALA A 203 -2.42 2.89 18.87
N LEU A 204 -1.69 4.00 18.73
CA LEU A 204 -0.85 4.62 19.75
C LEU A 204 0.14 3.62 20.39
N ASP A 205 0.67 2.71 19.57
CA ASP A 205 1.52 1.62 20.00
C ASP A 205 2.83 1.57 19.23
N ILE A 206 3.94 1.67 19.96
CA ILE A 206 5.29 1.62 19.38
C ILE A 206 5.63 0.25 18.76
N ARG A 207 4.97 -0.83 19.19
CA ARG A 207 5.17 -2.18 18.65
C ARG A 207 4.85 -2.24 17.15
N ASN A 208 3.87 -1.47 16.69
CA ASN A 208 3.53 -1.36 15.27
C ASN A 208 4.68 -0.74 14.47
N VAL A 209 5.35 0.28 15.01
CA VAL A 209 6.52 0.90 14.38
C VAL A 209 7.69 -0.07 14.30
N ILE A 210 7.97 -0.78 15.40
CA ILE A 210 9.04 -1.79 15.45
C ILE A 210 8.77 -2.88 14.40
N PHE A 211 7.53 -3.35 14.28
CA PHE A 211 7.16 -4.33 13.28
C PHE A 211 7.32 -3.81 11.85
N MET A 212 6.97 -2.56 11.57
CA MET A 212 7.22 -1.94 10.26
C MET A 212 8.72 -1.88 9.93
N ILE A 213 9.57 -1.59 10.91
CA ILE A 213 11.04 -1.64 10.73
C ILE A 213 11.49 -3.08 10.42
N VAL A 214 10.95 -4.08 11.09
CA VAL A 214 11.23 -5.50 10.79
C VAL A 214 10.82 -5.84 9.36
N LEU A 215 9.65 -5.39 8.91
CA LEU A 215 9.20 -5.58 7.52
C LEU A 215 10.14 -4.91 6.50
N ILE A 216 10.69 -3.74 6.81
CA ILE A 216 11.70 -3.08 5.96
C ILE A 216 12.97 -3.93 5.86
N ILE A 217 13.43 -4.49 6.98
CA ILE A 217 14.62 -5.37 7.00
C ILE A 217 14.35 -6.63 6.15
N ILE A 218 13.18 -7.23 6.29
CA ILE A 218 12.76 -8.38 5.46
C ILE A 218 12.70 -7.96 3.99
N SER A 219 12.17 -6.78 3.67
CA SER A 219 12.12 -6.24 2.31
C SER A 219 13.53 -6.10 1.72
N VAL A 220 14.51 -5.57 2.48
CA VAL A 220 15.91 -5.52 2.05
C VAL A 220 16.41 -6.92 1.72
N GLY A 221 16.14 -7.92 2.56
CA GLY A 221 16.56 -9.30 2.34
C GLY A 221 15.95 -9.92 1.09
N VAL A 222 14.65 -9.73 0.87
CA VAL A 222 13.92 -10.26 -0.29
C VAL A 222 14.37 -9.60 -1.60
N TYR A 223 14.58 -8.28 -1.60
CA TYR A 223 15.03 -7.55 -2.78
C TYR A 223 16.52 -7.76 -3.09
N TYR A 224 17.36 -8.06 -2.09
CA TYR A 224 18.81 -8.08 -2.23
C TYR A 224 19.36 -8.96 -3.38
N PRO A 225 18.98 -10.25 -3.52
CA PRO A 225 19.51 -11.10 -4.59
C PRO A 225 19.12 -10.58 -5.97
N PHE A 226 17.89 -10.12 -6.15
CA PHE A 226 17.39 -9.58 -7.42
C PHE A 226 18.03 -8.23 -7.75
N PHE A 227 18.19 -7.39 -6.74
CA PHE A 227 18.88 -6.10 -6.88
C PHE A 227 20.33 -6.28 -7.32
N LYS A 228 21.06 -7.28 -6.80
CA LYS A 228 22.43 -7.55 -7.21
C LYS A 228 22.55 -7.94 -8.67
N VAL A 229 21.62 -8.72 -9.19
CA VAL A 229 21.57 -9.07 -10.63
C VAL A 229 21.25 -7.83 -11.46
N TYR A 230 20.27 -7.05 -11.04
CA TYR A 230 19.88 -5.80 -11.70
C TYR A 230 21.05 -4.80 -11.74
N GLU A 231 21.71 -4.56 -10.59
CA GLU A 231 22.87 -3.66 -10.48
C GLU A 231 24.02 -4.08 -11.42
N LYS A 232 24.34 -5.40 -11.45
CA LYS A 232 25.37 -5.93 -12.34
C LYS A 232 25.08 -5.68 -13.81
N ASN A 233 23.84 -5.91 -14.23
CA ASN A 233 23.44 -5.68 -15.62
C ASN A 233 23.51 -4.19 -15.99
N THR A 234 23.08 -3.31 -15.09
CA THR A 234 23.15 -1.86 -15.31
C THR A 234 24.59 -1.38 -15.41
N LEU A 235 25.48 -1.84 -14.53
CA LEU A 235 26.91 -1.48 -14.58
C LEU A 235 27.60 -1.97 -15.86
N ALA A 236 27.20 -3.12 -16.41
CA ALA A 236 27.72 -3.62 -17.67
C ALA A 236 27.32 -2.68 -18.82
N ASN A 237 26.05 -2.25 -18.86
CA ASN A 237 25.55 -1.32 -19.87
C ASN A 237 26.12 0.11 -19.74
N GLU A 238 26.52 0.54 -18.51
CA GLU A 238 27.20 1.84 -18.29
C GLU A 238 28.68 1.82 -18.76
N ALA A 239 29.26 0.64 -18.93
CA ALA A 239 30.66 0.48 -19.32
C ALA A 239 30.85 0.37 -20.85
N GLU A 240 29.78 0.13 -21.62
CA GLU A 240 29.74 0.15 -23.09
C GLU A 240 29.50 1.57 -23.61
#